data_d18d5510d014a43a3405845df0bbf703
#
_entry.id   d18d5510d014a43a3405845df0bbf703
#
_cell.length_a   1.000
_cell.length_b   1.000
_cell.length_c   1.000
_cell.angle_alpha   90.00
_cell.angle_beta   90.00
_cell.angle_gamma   90.00
#
_symmetry.space_group_name_H-M   'P 1'
#
loop_
_entity.id
_entity.type
_entity.pdbx_description
1 polymer ?
#
loop_
_entity_poly.entity_id
_entity_poly.type
_entity_poly.pdbx_seq_one_letter_code
_entity_poly.pdbx_strand_id
1 'polypeptide(L)'
;MDNIIRVGSAGAISPQLKVRDVVFGQGSCTDSNYAHQFGLGGTFAPIADFTLLETAVTVARKLGIEPHVGSLLSSDVFYNKAGNTLDWGKMGVLAVEMESAALYCNAEAGKRALAICTISDSLITGEELPAADRQTTFTQMMEIALGVAVEMEKK
;
A
#
# COMPACT_ATOMS: atom_id res chain seq x y z
N MET A 1 -21.02 4.32 0.26
CA MET A 1 -19.67 4.09 -0.31
C MET A 1 -19.25 2.69 0.08
N ASP A 2 -18.98 1.82 -0.89
CA ASP A 2 -18.72 0.40 -0.64
C ASP A 2 -17.27 0.00 -0.93
N ASN A 3 -16.58 0.80 -1.74
CA ASN A 3 -15.18 0.60 -2.10
C ASN A 3 -14.36 1.84 -1.75
N ILE A 4 -13.17 1.64 -1.18
CA ILE A 4 -12.20 2.70 -0.87
C ILE A 4 -10.87 2.29 -1.48
N ILE A 5 -10.30 3.13 -2.34
CA ILE A 5 -8.95 2.94 -2.86
C ILE A 5 -8.11 4.12 -2.39
N ARG A 6 -7.08 3.81 -1.59
CA ARG A 6 -6.06 4.78 -1.21
C ARG A 6 -4.99 4.81 -2.29
N VAL A 7 -4.63 5.97 -2.74
CA VAL A 7 -3.44 6.21 -3.56
C VAL A 7 -2.45 7.07 -2.78
N GLY A 8 -1.18 6.74 -2.82
CA GLY A 8 -0.18 7.49 -2.06
C GLY A 8 1.25 7.05 -2.36
N SER A 9 2.22 7.68 -1.70
CA SER A 9 3.62 7.29 -1.77
C SER A 9 3.99 6.30 -0.67
N ALA A 10 5.07 5.54 -0.90
CA ALA A 10 5.69 4.66 0.08
C ALA A 10 7.20 4.61 -0.12
N GLY A 11 7.93 4.34 0.95
CA GLY A 11 9.37 4.09 0.92
C GLY A 11 9.68 2.62 0.71
N ALA A 12 10.54 2.28 -0.23
CA ALA A 12 10.95 0.89 -0.46
C ALA A 12 11.82 0.36 0.69
N ILE A 13 11.46 -0.82 1.21
CA ILE A 13 12.26 -1.59 2.18
C ILE A 13 12.64 -2.97 1.66
N SER A 14 12.21 -3.31 0.44
CA SER A 14 12.60 -4.51 -0.29
C SER A 14 13.56 -4.16 -1.43
N PRO A 15 14.67 -4.93 -1.62
CA PRO A 15 15.65 -4.66 -2.66
C PRO A 15 15.12 -4.91 -4.10
N GLN A 16 13.97 -5.53 -4.24
CA GLN A 16 13.34 -5.77 -5.54
C GLN A 16 12.62 -4.52 -6.09
N LEU A 17 12.42 -3.48 -5.27
CA LEU A 17 11.70 -2.27 -5.65
C LEU A 17 12.66 -1.15 -6.02
N LYS A 18 12.22 -0.37 -6.99
CA LYS A 18 12.88 0.86 -7.45
C LYS A 18 11.93 2.04 -7.26
N VAL A 19 12.51 3.23 -7.18
CA VAL A 19 11.76 4.48 -7.21
C VAL A 19 10.89 4.51 -8.48
N ARG A 20 9.62 4.93 -8.34
CA ARG A 20 8.51 4.94 -9.31
C ARG A 20 7.82 3.60 -9.53
N ASP A 21 8.26 2.49 -8.95
CA ASP A 21 7.49 1.24 -8.99
C ASP A 21 6.13 1.42 -8.33
N VAL A 22 5.14 0.67 -8.82
CA VAL A 22 3.79 0.65 -8.26
C VAL A 22 3.61 -0.61 -7.42
N VAL A 23 3.16 -0.42 -6.18
CA VAL A 23 2.96 -1.50 -5.19
C VAL A 23 1.50 -1.55 -4.77
N PHE A 24 0.93 -2.74 -4.76
CA PHE A 24 -0.40 -3.02 -4.20
C PHE A 24 -0.27 -3.73 -2.87
N GLY A 25 -0.81 -3.14 -1.82
CA GLY A 25 -0.83 -3.72 -0.50
C GLY A 25 -1.87 -4.84 -0.37
N GLN A 26 -1.44 -6.08 -0.53
CA GLN A 26 -2.30 -7.25 -0.32
C GLN A 26 -2.61 -7.46 1.17
N GLY A 27 -1.69 -7.07 2.04
CA GLY A 27 -1.86 -7.02 3.48
C GLY A 27 -0.98 -5.93 4.09
N SER A 28 -1.24 -5.59 5.33
CA SER A 28 -0.47 -4.57 6.02
C SER A 28 0.03 -5.07 7.37
N CYS A 29 1.35 -5.20 7.51
CA CYS A 29 1.99 -5.26 8.81
C CYS A 29 1.87 -3.89 9.49
N THR A 30 1.92 -3.84 10.81
CA THR A 30 1.89 -2.56 11.52
C THR A 30 2.58 -2.63 12.87
N ASP A 31 3.16 -1.53 13.29
CA ASP A 31 3.64 -1.26 14.65
C ASP A 31 2.60 -0.50 15.49
N SER A 32 1.42 -0.22 14.91
CA SER A 32 0.32 0.50 15.55
C SER A 32 -0.55 -0.40 16.43
N ASN A 33 -1.08 0.19 17.50
CA ASN A 33 -2.13 -0.42 18.31
C ASN A 33 -3.55 -0.16 17.79
N TYR A 34 -3.70 0.33 16.56
CA TYR A 34 -4.99 0.75 16.01
C TYR A 34 -6.09 -0.30 16.14
N ALA A 35 -5.78 -1.57 15.84
CA ALA A 35 -6.77 -2.66 15.90
C ALA A 35 -7.25 -3.01 17.31
N HIS A 36 -6.53 -2.61 18.37
CA HIS A 36 -6.93 -2.90 19.76
C HIS A 36 -8.25 -2.25 20.14
N GLN A 37 -8.66 -1.17 19.49
CA GLN A 37 -9.96 -0.50 19.73
C GLN A 37 -11.17 -1.40 19.43
N PHE A 38 -11.00 -2.44 18.63
CA PHE A 38 -12.09 -3.37 18.28
C PHE A 38 -12.32 -4.43 19.36
N GLY A 39 -11.48 -4.50 20.41
CA GLY A 39 -11.65 -5.39 21.56
C GLY A 39 -11.57 -6.88 21.21
N LEU A 40 -10.93 -7.26 20.11
CA LEU A 40 -10.80 -8.65 19.71
C LEU A 40 -9.78 -9.40 20.58
N GLY A 41 -10.08 -10.65 20.91
CA GLY A 41 -9.18 -11.54 21.65
C GLY A 41 -8.14 -12.17 20.74
N GLY A 42 -7.16 -11.39 20.26
CA GLY A 42 -6.10 -11.86 19.36
C GLY A 42 -5.53 -10.77 18.49
N THR A 43 -4.80 -11.18 17.45
CA THR A 43 -4.21 -10.25 16.47
C THR A 43 -5.07 -10.24 15.21
N PHE A 44 -5.58 -9.08 14.84
CA PHE A 44 -6.29 -8.88 13.59
C PHE A 44 -5.28 -8.74 12.43
N ALA A 45 -5.55 -9.38 11.30
CA ALA A 45 -4.73 -9.30 10.09
C ALA A 45 -5.37 -8.29 9.10
N PRO A 46 -4.80 -7.08 8.96
CA PRO A 46 -5.28 -6.10 8.00
C PRO A 46 -4.99 -6.55 6.57
N ILE A 47 -6.02 -6.94 5.81
CA ILE A 47 -5.88 -7.42 4.44
C ILE A 47 -6.76 -6.60 3.47
N ALA A 48 -6.31 -6.50 2.22
CA ALA A 48 -7.08 -5.89 1.16
C ALA A 48 -8.25 -6.77 0.73
N ASP A 49 -9.30 -6.14 0.18
CA ASP A 49 -10.34 -6.89 -0.52
C ASP A 49 -9.78 -7.54 -1.79
N PHE A 50 -9.98 -8.84 -1.92
CA PHE A 50 -9.45 -9.61 -3.05
C PHE A 50 -10.00 -9.15 -4.41
N THR A 51 -11.29 -8.80 -4.48
CA THR A 51 -11.92 -8.35 -5.73
C THR A 51 -11.32 -7.03 -6.23
N LEU A 52 -11.06 -6.09 -5.30
CA LEU A 52 -10.35 -4.85 -5.64
C LEU A 52 -8.92 -5.11 -6.08
N LEU A 53 -8.19 -5.96 -5.36
CA LEU A 53 -6.81 -6.28 -5.67
C LEU A 53 -6.67 -6.97 -7.04
N GLU A 54 -7.47 -8.00 -7.31
CA GLU A 54 -7.48 -8.72 -8.59
C GLU A 54 -7.83 -7.78 -9.76
N THR A 55 -8.83 -6.92 -9.55
CA THR A 55 -9.22 -5.91 -10.55
C THR A 55 -8.08 -4.92 -10.79
N ALA A 56 -7.39 -4.47 -9.74
CA ALA A 56 -6.26 -3.55 -9.87
C ALA A 56 -5.07 -4.17 -10.63
N VAL A 57 -4.74 -5.42 -10.36
CA VAL A 57 -3.72 -6.15 -11.13
C VAL A 57 -4.09 -6.24 -12.60
N THR A 58 -5.35 -6.56 -12.89
CA THR A 58 -5.87 -6.65 -14.27
C THR A 58 -5.79 -5.31 -14.99
N VAL A 59 -6.20 -4.22 -14.32
CA VAL A 59 -6.15 -2.86 -14.89
C VAL A 59 -4.70 -2.42 -15.12
N ALA A 60 -3.80 -2.63 -14.16
CA ALA A 60 -2.39 -2.29 -14.28
C ALA A 60 -1.76 -2.98 -15.50
N ARG A 61 -1.98 -4.28 -15.65
CA ARG A 61 -1.45 -5.05 -16.80
C ARG A 61 -2.02 -4.59 -18.13
N LYS A 62 -3.28 -4.20 -18.21
CA LYS A 62 -3.87 -3.58 -19.42
C LYS A 62 -3.20 -2.25 -19.78
N LEU A 63 -2.69 -1.51 -18.79
CA LEU A 63 -1.93 -0.28 -18.98
C LEU A 63 -0.43 -0.52 -19.25
N GLY A 64 0.00 -1.78 -19.34
CA GLY A 64 1.40 -2.14 -19.53
C GLY A 64 2.27 -1.97 -18.28
N ILE A 65 1.64 -1.91 -17.10
CA ILE A 65 2.31 -1.76 -15.81
C ILE A 65 2.27 -3.11 -15.09
N GLU A 66 3.42 -3.67 -14.73
CA GLU A 66 3.50 -4.86 -13.88
C GLU A 66 3.61 -4.42 -12.42
N PRO A 67 2.56 -4.58 -11.61
CA PRO A 67 2.57 -4.14 -10.23
C PRO A 67 3.31 -5.14 -9.33
N HIS A 68 3.94 -4.63 -8.29
CA HIS A 68 4.42 -5.45 -7.19
C HIS A 68 3.29 -5.65 -6.18
N VAL A 69 2.92 -6.89 -5.89
CA VAL A 69 1.86 -7.22 -4.93
C VAL A 69 2.46 -7.89 -3.72
N GLY A 70 2.15 -7.38 -2.53
CA GLY A 70 2.66 -7.98 -1.28
C GLY A 70 2.29 -7.15 -0.05
N SER A 71 2.92 -7.48 1.08
CA SER A 71 2.66 -6.80 2.34
C SER A 71 3.32 -5.42 2.37
N LEU A 72 2.60 -4.44 2.93
CA LEU A 72 3.14 -3.14 3.33
C LEU A 72 3.44 -3.14 4.83
N LEU A 73 4.23 -2.18 5.28
CA LEU A 73 4.33 -1.78 6.68
C LEU A 73 3.60 -0.45 6.86
N SER A 74 2.57 -0.45 7.67
CA SER A 74 1.89 0.79 8.09
C SER A 74 2.44 1.19 9.46
N SER A 75 3.29 2.22 9.49
CA SER A 75 3.98 2.67 10.70
C SER A 75 3.33 3.93 11.28
N ASP A 76 3.28 4.02 12.61
CA ASP A 76 2.79 5.22 13.31
C ASP A 76 3.80 6.38 13.26
N VAL A 77 5.05 6.11 12.88
CA VAL A 77 6.12 7.11 12.91
C VAL A 77 6.87 7.16 11.59
N PHE A 78 7.10 8.37 11.09
CA PHE A 78 7.91 8.57 9.89
C PHE A 78 9.41 8.35 10.19
N TYR A 79 9.90 8.90 11.29
CA TYR A 79 11.28 8.74 11.75
C TYR A 79 11.36 7.69 12.85
N ASN A 80 11.66 6.45 12.47
CA ASN A 80 11.80 5.35 13.42
C ASN A 80 13.15 5.43 14.17
N LYS A 81 13.12 5.85 15.43
CA LYS A 81 14.32 5.94 16.29
C LYS A 81 14.96 4.59 16.61
N ALA A 82 14.19 3.49 16.57
CA ALA A 82 14.73 2.14 16.78
C ALA A 82 15.57 1.65 15.59
N GLY A 83 15.44 2.29 14.41
CA GLY A 83 16.22 1.98 13.23
C GLY A 83 15.95 0.60 12.61
N ASN A 84 14.85 -0.06 12.99
CA ASN A 84 14.55 -1.43 12.62
C ASN A 84 13.56 -1.57 11.44
N THR A 85 13.26 -0.49 10.73
CA THR A 85 12.31 -0.53 9.60
C THR A 85 12.75 -1.51 8.51
N LEU A 86 14.05 -1.60 8.22
CA LEU A 86 14.57 -2.53 7.22
C LEU A 86 14.48 -4.01 7.62
N ASP A 87 14.28 -4.31 8.90
CA ASP A 87 14.08 -5.70 9.34
C ASP A 87 12.78 -6.30 8.81
N TRP A 88 11.76 -5.46 8.60
CA TRP A 88 10.51 -5.88 7.95
C TRP A 88 10.74 -6.33 6.50
N GLY A 89 11.67 -5.68 5.78
CA GLY A 89 12.06 -6.10 4.43
C GLY A 89 12.69 -7.51 4.40
N LYS A 90 13.42 -7.90 5.45
CA LYS A 90 13.96 -9.26 5.59
C LYS A 90 12.86 -10.31 5.74
N MET A 91 11.68 -9.91 6.20
CA MET A 91 10.49 -10.78 6.32
C MET A 91 9.60 -10.74 5.05
N GLY A 92 10.06 -10.09 3.97
CA GLY A 92 9.36 -10.01 2.70
C GLY A 92 8.37 -8.86 2.57
N VAL A 93 8.36 -7.91 3.51
CA VAL A 93 7.55 -6.69 3.40
C VAL A 93 8.18 -5.77 2.34
N LEU A 94 7.34 -5.22 1.45
CA LEU A 94 7.77 -4.50 0.26
C LEU A 94 8.17 -3.05 0.54
N ALA A 95 7.28 -2.33 1.20
CA ALA A 95 7.41 -0.88 1.37
C ALA A 95 6.75 -0.43 2.68
N VAL A 96 7.15 0.75 3.17
CA VAL A 96 6.58 1.39 4.36
C VAL A 96 5.75 2.61 3.96
N GLU A 97 4.59 2.73 4.58
CA GLU A 97 3.67 3.86 4.53
C GLU A 97 2.99 4.01 5.90
N MET A 98 1.89 4.73 6.05
CA MET A 98 1.38 5.09 7.38
C MET A 98 -0.15 4.89 7.54
N GLU A 99 -0.90 4.34 6.57
CA GLU A 99 -2.37 4.35 6.61
C GLU A 99 -3.04 3.00 6.29
N SER A 100 -2.38 2.12 5.57
CA SER A 100 -3.03 0.92 5.02
C SER A 100 -3.57 -0.04 6.09
N ALA A 101 -2.91 -0.18 7.23
CA ALA A 101 -3.41 -1.03 8.30
C ALA A 101 -4.74 -0.53 8.86
N ALA A 102 -4.83 0.77 9.17
CA ALA A 102 -6.07 1.38 9.66
C ALA A 102 -7.18 1.34 8.61
N LEU A 103 -6.84 1.58 7.34
CA LEU A 103 -7.77 1.49 6.21
C LEU A 103 -8.40 0.10 6.12
N TYR A 104 -7.58 -0.95 6.15
CA TYR A 104 -8.06 -2.33 6.05
C TYR A 104 -8.85 -2.76 7.28
N CYS A 105 -8.42 -2.38 8.48
CA CYS A 105 -9.19 -2.64 9.71
C CYS A 105 -10.59 -2.03 9.66
N ASN A 106 -10.72 -0.80 9.15
CA ASN A 106 -12.02 -0.13 9.06
C ASN A 106 -12.90 -0.72 7.95
N ALA A 107 -12.32 -1.22 6.88
CA ALA A 107 -13.06 -1.79 5.75
C ALA A 107 -13.74 -3.12 6.10
N GLU A 108 -13.17 -3.92 7.01
CA GLU A 108 -13.73 -5.21 7.47
C GLU A 108 -15.16 -5.11 8.02
N ALA A 109 -15.62 -3.92 8.36
CA ALA A 109 -17.04 -3.68 8.74
C ALA A 109 -18.01 -3.75 7.53
N GLY A 110 -17.70 -4.52 6.49
CA GLY A 110 -18.55 -4.75 5.33
C GLY A 110 -18.28 -3.80 4.15
N LYS A 111 -17.08 -3.20 4.12
CA LYS A 111 -16.57 -2.38 3.01
C LYS A 111 -15.34 -3.03 2.39
N ARG A 112 -14.97 -2.59 1.19
CA ARG A 112 -13.80 -3.08 0.48
C ARG A 112 -12.74 -1.99 0.44
N ALA A 113 -11.49 -2.35 0.70
CA ALA A 113 -10.38 -1.39 0.63
C ALA A 113 -9.16 -1.96 -0.09
N LEU A 114 -8.42 -1.08 -0.74
CA LEU A 114 -7.13 -1.36 -1.38
C LEU A 114 -6.21 -0.15 -1.25
N ALA A 115 -4.96 -0.39 -0.90
CA ALA A 115 -3.89 0.61 -0.95
C ALA A 115 -3.02 0.37 -2.20
N ILE A 116 -2.86 1.39 -3.00
CA ILE A 116 -1.99 1.46 -4.18
C ILE A 116 -0.95 2.54 -3.91
N CYS A 117 0.32 2.19 -3.93
CA CYS A 117 1.41 3.12 -3.63
C CYS A 117 2.38 3.22 -4.80
N THR A 118 2.94 4.41 -5.01
CA THR A 118 4.12 4.59 -5.85
C THR A 118 5.33 4.78 -4.94
N ILE A 119 6.43 4.10 -5.25
CA ILE A 119 7.67 4.22 -4.49
C ILE A 119 8.29 5.61 -4.74
N SER A 120 8.38 6.41 -3.67
CA SER A 120 8.97 7.74 -3.70
C SER A 120 10.44 7.79 -3.35
N ASP A 121 10.87 6.82 -2.55
CA ASP A 121 12.23 6.74 -2.01
C ASP A 121 12.59 5.29 -1.66
N SER A 122 13.87 5.04 -1.51
CA SER A 122 14.39 3.74 -1.07
C SER A 122 15.20 3.91 0.22
N LEU A 123 14.73 3.29 1.28
CA LEU A 123 15.45 3.26 2.55
C LEU A 123 16.73 2.41 2.47
N ILE A 124 16.86 1.58 1.43
CA ILE A 124 18.03 0.71 1.21
C ILE A 124 19.15 1.48 0.52
N THR A 125 18.82 2.20 -0.58
CA THR A 125 19.81 2.89 -1.41
C THR A 125 19.98 4.36 -1.05
N GLY A 126 19.02 4.94 -0.33
CA GLY A 126 18.97 6.37 -0.06
C GLY A 126 18.51 7.22 -1.24
N GLU A 127 18.07 6.58 -2.34
CA GLU A 127 17.48 7.29 -3.48
C GLU A 127 16.15 7.91 -3.09
N GLU A 128 15.94 9.17 -3.47
CA GLU A 128 14.73 9.92 -3.16
C GLU A 128 14.32 10.81 -4.34
N LEU A 129 13.02 10.85 -4.64
CA LEU A 129 12.48 11.77 -5.64
C LEU A 129 12.23 13.15 -5.03
N PRO A 130 12.56 14.24 -5.77
CA PRO A 130 12.17 15.58 -5.39
C PRO A 130 10.66 15.71 -5.19
N ALA A 131 10.24 16.59 -4.26
CA ALA A 131 8.82 16.79 -3.95
C ALA A 131 7.98 17.22 -5.18
N ALA A 132 8.57 18.01 -6.09
CA ALA A 132 7.92 18.41 -7.34
C ALA A 132 7.62 17.22 -8.25
N ASP A 133 8.53 16.25 -8.32
CA ASP A 133 8.35 15.04 -9.12
C ASP A 133 7.24 14.15 -8.56
N ARG A 134 7.12 14.06 -7.23
CA ARG A 134 6.06 13.31 -6.57
C ARG A 134 4.66 13.81 -6.95
N GLN A 135 4.50 15.14 -7.12
CA GLN A 135 3.22 15.75 -7.50
C GLN A 135 2.86 15.50 -8.97
N THR A 136 3.84 15.43 -9.86
CA THR A 136 3.59 15.46 -11.31
C THR A 136 3.77 14.13 -12.01
N THR A 137 4.47 13.15 -11.39
CA THR A 137 4.85 11.91 -12.08
C THR A 137 4.18 10.65 -11.54
N PHE A 138 3.42 10.73 -10.45
CA PHE A 138 2.73 9.56 -9.88
C PHE A 138 1.35 9.34 -10.50
N THR A 139 1.23 9.49 -11.83
CA THR A 139 -0.04 9.34 -12.55
C THR A 139 -0.48 7.89 -12.67
N GLN A 140 0.46 6.95 -12.77
CA GLN A 140 0.14 5.53 -12.97
C GLN A 140 -0.76 4.95 -11.87
N MET A 141 -0.46 5.22 -10.59
CA MET A 141 -1.31 4.74 -9.50
C MET A 141 -2.72 5.34 -9.56
N MET A 142 -2.85 6.58 -10.01
CA MET A 142 -4.14 7.27 -10.15
C MET A 142 -4.94 6.71 -11.31
N GLU A 143 -4.29 6.46 -12.45
CA GLU A 143 -4.92 5.85 -13.64
C GLU A 143 -5.41 4.44 -13.32
N ILE A 144 -4.61 3.65 -12.59
CA ILE A 144 -5.02 2.33 -12.12
C ILE A 144 -6.24 2.45 -11.20
N ALA A 145 -6.18 3.32 -10.19
CA ALA A 145 -7.29 3.48 -9.22
C ALA A 145 -8.59 3.90 -9.89
N LEU A 146 -8.54 4.85 -10.83
CA LEU A 146 -9.70 5.27 -11.61
C LEU A 146 -10.20 4.15 -12.52
N GLY A 147 -9.31 3.40 -13.16
CA GLY A 147 -9.67 2.23 -13.96
C GLY A 147 -10.35 1.15 -13.13
N VAL A 148 -9.89 0.91 -11.91
CA VAL A 148 -10.55 -0.02 -10.96
C VAL A 148 -11.95 0.46 -10.62
N ALA A 149 -12.12 1.75 -10.32
CA ALA A 149 -13.44 2.31 -10.00
C ALA A 149 -14.44 2.06 -11.16
N VAL A 150 -14.02 2.31 -12.39
CA VAL A 150 -14.85 2.05 -13.59
C VAL A 150 -15.18 0.58 -13.77
N GLU A 151 -14.23 -0.34 -13.55
CA GLU A 151 -14.48 -1.78 -13.66
C GLU A 151 -15.39 -2.30 -12.53
N MET A 152 -15.30 -1.73 -11.34
CA MET A 152 -16.15 -2.11 -10.20
C MET A 152 -17.61 -1.66 -10.36
N GLU A 153 -17.88 -0.59 -11.11
CA GLU A 153 -19.26 -0.17 -11.44
C GLU A 153 -19.99 -1.13 -12.40
N LYS A 154 -19.23 -1.97 -13.12
CA LYS A 154 -19.78 -2.96 -14.05
C LYS A 154 -20.18 -4.27 -13.38
N LYS A 155 -19.75 -4.47 -12.12
CA LYS A 155 -20.00 -5.69 -11.32
C LYS A 155 -21.16 -5.50 -10.38
#